data_9b6ed4ed7810e2087b5dddc7150cfe70
#
_entry.id   9b6ed4ed7810e2087b5dddc7150cfe70
#
_cell.length_a   1.000
_cell.length_b   1.000
_cell.length_c   1.000
_cell.angle_alpha   90.00
_cell.angle_beta   90.00
_cell.angle_gamma   90.00
#
_symmetry.space_group_name_H-M   'P 1'
#
loop_
_entity.id
_entity.type
_entity.pdbx_description
1 polymer ?
#
loop_
_entity_poly.entity_id
_entity_poly.type
_entity_poly.pdbx_seq_one_letter_code
_entity_poly.pdbx_strand_id
1 'polypeptide(L)'
;MSISTSISTNRSTPKESALCTAHAQAKAGCLQLPQLRLQGPLACFQDACLLVVGGRAPEAAWLREAAQGREVWAVDHGLDACLAADIRPQRLIGDGDSAAPAAWQLAKEQHIPIEQFPVEKDDTDTQLALKRAREAGFPAAIVVGTFGGRFDHALSTVTSCAFAPLPCLLADEREALAFVRGGETLRCCPAEAPKAISLLPFTPRCEGVNLAGTHWPLADATLEARNMRAISNVLETGSTSLTLSLASGLLGLYFVWRE
;
A
#
# COMPACT_ATOMS: atom_id res chain seq x y z
N MET A 1 20.67 76.33 -20.09
CA MET A 1 20.51 75.63 -18.82
C MET A 1 19.78 74.30 -19.13
N SER A 2 20.52 73.22 -19.27
CA SER A 2 19.96 71.89 -19.59
C SER A 2 20.06 71.03 -18.35
N ILE A 3 18.92 70.53 -17.90
CA ILE A 3 18.83 69.60 -16.78
C ILE A 3 18.66 68.21 -17.35
N SER A 4 19.69 67.37 -17.14
CA SER A 4 19.72 65.97 -17.52
C SER A 4 19.13 65.11 -16.38
N THR A 5 18.06 64.38 -16.66
CA THR A 5 17.45 63.44 -15.72
C THR A 5 17.89 62.03 -16.09
N SER A 6 18.69 61.40 -15.26
CA SER A 6 19.14 60.02 -15.40
C SER A 6 18.09 59.07 -14.84
N ILE A 7 17.53 58.20 -15.70
CA ILE A 7 16.67 57.10 -15.31
C ILE A 7 17.54 55.89 -15.00
N SER A 8 17.53 55.47 -13.73
CA SER A 8 18.18 54.23 -13.27
C SER A 8 17.26 53.03 -13.57
N THR A 9 17.64 52.22 -14.49
CA THR A 9 17.01 50.92 -14.75
C THR A 9 17.58 49.86 -13.81
N ASN A 10 16.80 49.48 -12.82
CA ASN A 10 17.12 48.39 -11.92
C ASN A 10 16.88 47.07 -12.66
N ARG A 11 17.94 46.39 -13.09
CA ARG A 11 17.89 45.02 -13.62
C ARG A 11 17.89 44.05 -12.45
N SER A 12 16.71 43.52 -12.09
CA SER A 12 16.57 42.35 -11.23
C SER A 12 17.20 41.12 -11.90
N THR A 13 18.10 40.49 -11.18
CA THR A 13 18.86 39.30 -11.64
C THR A 13 18.01 38.04 -11.66
N PRO A 14 18.25 37.09 -12.60
CA PRO A 14 17.41 35.90 -12.78
C PRO A 14 17.62 34.78 -11.72
N LYS A 15 18.14 35.11 -10.54
CA LYS A 15 18.40 34.11 -9.48
C LYS A 15 17.26 33.87 -8.50
N GLU A 16 16.26 34.73 -8.45
CA GLU A 16 15.11 34.56 -7.51
C GLU A 16 13.96 33.69 -8.06
N SER A 17 13.87 33.51 -9.38
CA SER A 17 12.81 32.65 -9.95
C SER A 17 13.12 31.15 -9.89
N ALA A 18 14.41 30.78 -9.73
CA ALA A 18 14.82 29.37 -9.63
C ALA A 18 14.65 28.77 -8.24
N LEU A 19 14.57 29.61 -7.18
CA LEU A 19 14.34 29.11 -5.81
C LEU A 19 12.85 28.86 -5.51
N CYS A 20 11.94 29.51 -6.20
CA CYS A 20 10.49 29.35 -5.96
C CYS A 20 9.91 28.08 -6.63
N THR A 21 10.54 27.58 -7.68
CA THR A 21 10.13 26.34 -8.37
C THR A 21 10.68 25.07 -7.71
N ALA A 22 11.74 25.17 -6.88
CA ALA A 22 12.30 24.03 -6.16
C ALA A 22 11.52 23.63 -4.88
N HIS A 23 10.67 24.50 -4.35
CA HIS A 23 9.87 24.22 -3.16
C HIS A 23 8.47 23.64 -3.45
N ALA A 24 8.06 23.52 -4.71
CA ALA A 24 6.78 22.93 -5.11
C ALA A 24 6.90 21.47 -5.62
N GLN A 25 8.10 20.89 -5.66
CA GLN A 25 8.25 19.45 -5.71
C GLN A 25 8.03 18.93 -4.28
N ALA A 26 6.76 18.74 -3.92
CA ALA A 26 6.36 17.97 -2.76
C ALA A 26 7.23 16.70 -2.73
N LYS A 27 7.86 16.41 -1.59
CA LYS A 27 8.61 15.18 -1.34
C LYS A 27 7.73 14.02 -1.82
N ALA A 28 7.99 13.51 -3.02
CA ALA A 28 7.35 12.31 -3.50
C ALA A 28 7.75 11.21 -2.53
N GLY A 29 6.85 10.83 -1.63
CA GLY A 29 7.12 9.80 -0.66
C GLY A 29 7.47 8.53 -1.39
N CYS A 30 8.33 7.75 -0.80
CA CYS A 30 8.76 6.47 -1.32
C CYS A 30 8.48 5.43 -0.23
N LEU A 31 7.59 4.48 -0.51
CA LEU A 31 7.45 3.27 0.30
C LEU A 31 8.49 2.26 -0.17
N GLN A 32 9.22 1.67 0.77
CA GLN A 32 10.13 0.57 0.52
C GLN A 32 9.63 -0.69 1.24
N LEU A 33 9.42 -1.76 0.46
CA LEU A 33 9.31 -3.14 0.91
C LEU A 33 10.47 -3.95 0.32
N PRO A 34 10.78 -5.17 0.84
CA PRO A 34 11.90 -5.97 0.35
C PRO A 34 11.89 -6.15 -1.18
N GLN A 35 10.74 -6.48 -1.76
CA GLN A 35 10.62 -6.75 -3.19
C GLN A 35 10.10 -5.59 -4.05
N LEU A 36 9.63 -4.48 -3.44
CA LEU A 36 8.91 -3.43 -4.17
C LEU A 36 9.13 -2.06 -3.58
N ARG A 37 9.43 -1.09 -4.44
CA ARG A 37 9.42 0.33 -4.10
C ARG A 37 8.32 1.04 -4.87
N LEU A 38 7.52 1.83 -4.15
CA LEU A 38 6.41 2.61 -4.68
C LEU A 38 6.68 4.10 -4.51
N GLN A 39 6.38 4.90 -5.54
CA GLN A 39 6.49 6.36 -5.54
C GLN A 39 5.19 6.97 -6.08
N GLY A 40 4.70 8.01 -5.42
CA GLY A 40 3.45 8.68 -5.82
C GLY A 40 2.65 9.15 -4.61
N PRO A 41 1.33 9.22 -4.71
CA PRO A 41 0.44 9.67 -3.62
C PRO A 41 0.52 8.77 -2.38
N LEU A 42 1.11 7.59 -2.51
CA LEU A 42 1.40 6.66 -1.42
C LEU A 42 2.60 7.09 -0.52
N ALA A 43 2.99 8.37 -0.58
CA ALA A 43 3.98 8.99 0.32
C ALA A 43 3.68 8.73 1.80
N CYS A 44 2.41 8.65 2.14
CA CYS A 44 1.93 8.38 3.48
C CYS A 44 2.29 7.00 4.03
N PHE A 45 2.74 6.08 3.18
CA PHE A 45 3.08 4.71 3.62
C PHE A 45 4.42 4.60 4.36
N GLN A 46 5.22 5.66 4.44
CA GLN A 46 6.41 5.65 5.31
C GLN A 46 6.02 5.47 6.77
N ASP A 47 4.93 6.14 7.20
CA ASP A 47 4.40 6.09 8.55
C ASP A 47 3.18 5.14 8.65
N ALA A 48 3.07 4.18 7.74
CA ALA A 48 1.97 3.22 7.73
C ALA A 48 2.06 2.25 8.90
N CYS A 49 0.91 1.91 9.48
CA CYS A 49 0.78 0.78 10.38
C CYS A 49 0.93 -0.54 9.59
N LEU A 50 1.70 -1.49 10.11
CA LEU A 50 1.79 -2.84 9.58
C LEU A 50 0.76 -3.73 10.29
N LEU A 51 -0.30 -4.12 9.58
CA LEU A 51 -1.33 -5.03 10.07
C LEU A 51 -1.00 -6.46 9.61
N VAL A 52 -0.78 -7.37 10.57
CA VAL A 52 -0.52 -8.78 10.29
C VAL A 52 -1.80 -9.57 10.53
N VAL A 53 -2.43 -10.05 9.46
CA VAL A 53 -3.73 -10.77 9.51
C VAL A 53 -3.56 -12.28 9.28
N GLY A 54 -4.62 -13.05 9.43
CA GLY A 54 -4.59 -14.50 9.61
C GLY A 54 -4.59 -15.38 8.35
N GLY A 55 -4.26 -14.86 7.16
CA GLY A 55 -4.14 -15.68 5.94
C GLY A 55 -2.79 -16.40 5.85
N ARG A 56 -2.20 -16.50 4.65
CA ARG A 56 -0.86 -17.09 4.49
C ARG A 56 0.15 -16.24 5.25
N ALA A 57 0.82 -16.85 6.24
CA ALA A 57 1.88 -16.19 6.97
C ALA A 57 3.05 -15.83 6.01
N PRO A 58 3.53 -14.57 6.02
CA PRO A 58 4.72 -14.21 5.26
C PRO A 58 5.97 -14.96 5.77
N GLU A 59 7.00 -15.10 4.93
CA GLU A 59 8.30 -15.57 5.38
C GLU A 59 8.82 -14.67 6.52
N ALA A 60 9.29 -15.27 7.63
CA ALA A 60 9.69 -14.53 8.83
C ALA A 60 10.79 -13.48 8.56
N ALA A 61 11.73 -13.76 7.65
CA ALA A 61 12.77 -12.82 7.27
C ALA A 61 12.18 -11.60 6.55
N TRP A 62 11.26 -11.83 5.60
CA TRP A 62 10.55 -10.77 4.88
C TRP A 62 9.71 -9.92 5.84
N LEU A 63 8.97 -10.55 6.76
CA LEU A 63 8.13 -9.85 7.71
C LEU A 63 8.95 -8.96 8.65
N ARG A 64 10.12 -9.44 9.15
CA ARG A 64 11.04 -8.62 9.95
C ARG A 64 11.51 -7.38 9.19
N GLU A 65 11.88 -7.52 7.92
CA GLU A 65 12.32 -6.39 7.11
C GLU A 65 11.16 -5.41 6.84
N ALA A 66 9.97 -5.91 6.51
CA ALA A 66 8.79 -5.08 6.30
C ALA A 66 8.34 -4.34 7.58
N ALA A 67 8.63 -4.91 8.76
CA ALA A 67 8.30 -4.32 10.05
C ALA A 67 9.28 -3.22 10.51
N GLN A 68 10.47 -3.10 9.89
CA GLN A 68 11.47 -2.13 10.32
C GLN A 68 10.94 -0.70 10.29
N GLY A 69 11.02 -0.03 11.45
CA GLY A 69 10.59 1.36 11.61
C GLY A 69 9.07 1.59 11.57
N ARG A 70 8.27 0.52 11.66
CA ARG A 70 6.80 0.59 11.66
C ARG A 70 6.19 0.07 12.95
N GLU A 71 5.04 0.61 13.30
CA GLU A 71 4.20 0.04 14.34
C GLU A 71 3.47 -1.19 13.77
N VAL A 72 3.57 -2.32 14.48
CA VAL A 72 3.02 -3.61 14.06
C VAL A 72 1.83 -3.96 14.93
N TRP A 73 0.69 -4.23 14.32
CA TRP A 73 -0.50 -4.75 15.00
C TRP A 73 -0.83 -6.15 14.48
N ALA A 74 -1.07 -7.06 15.39
CA ALA A 74 -1.56 -8.39 15.05
C ALA A 74 -3.09 -8.41 15.04
N VAL A 75 -3.66 -9.13 14.09
CA VAL A 75 -5.10 -9.36 13.96
C VAL A 75 -5.34 -10.86 13.96
N ASP A 76 -6.01 -11.36 14.99
CA ASP A 76 -6.30 -12.79 15.19
C ASP A 76 -5.07 -13.69 15.01
N HIS A 77 -5.13 -14.67 14.09
CA HIS A 77 -4.01 -15.56 13.73
C HIS A 77 -2.74 -14.83 13.26
N GLY A 78 -2.81 -13.56 12.91
CA GLY A 78 -1.63 -12.78 12.58
C GLY A 78 -0.63 -12.68 13.73
N LEU A 79 -1.07 -12.92 14.96
CA LEU A 79 -0.20 -13.03 16.13
C LEU A 79 0.81 -14.18 15.99
N ASP A 80 0.39 -15.34 15.47
CA ASP A 80 1.27 -16.49 15.28
C ASP A 80 2.42 -16.17 14.31
N ALA A 81 2.11 -15.44 13.22
CA ALA A 81 3.13 -14.98 12.27
C ALA A 81 4.10 -13.96 12.89
N CYS A 82 3.60 -13.04 13.72
CA CYS A 82 4.46 -12.10 14.45
C CYS A 82 5.42 -12.85 15.37
N LEU A 83 4.92 -13.80 16.17
CA LEU A 83 5.75 -14.59 17.11
C LEU A 83 6.77 -15.45 16.38
N ALA A 84 6.39 -16.09 15.27
CA ALA A 84 7.30 -16.87 14.43
C ALA A 84 8.43 -16.03 13.80
N ALA A 85 8.18 -14.72 13.65
CA ALA A 85 9.16 -13.76 13.15
C ALA A 85 9.93 -13.04 14.28
N ASP A 86 9.79 -13.42 15.55
CA ASP A 86 10.34 -12.72 16.71
C ASP A 86 9.93 -11.24 16.77
N ILE A 87 8.72 -10.92 16.30
CA ILE A 87 8.15 -9.58 16.37
C ILE A 87 7.13 -9.53 17.50
N ARG A 88 7.37 -8.62 18.45
CA ARG A 88 6.36 -8.28 19.46
C ARG A 88 5.45 -7.20 18.89
N PRO A 89 4.16 -7.49 18.58
CA PRO A 89 3.26 -6.47 18.12
C PRO A 89 2.94 -5.45 19.22
N GLN A 90 2.68 -4.21 18.84
CA GLN A 90 2.30 -3.14 19.76
C GLN A 90 0.81 -3.22 20.14
N ARG A 91 0.01 -3.96 19.38
CA ARG A 91 -1.41 -4.19 19.64
C ARG A 91 -1.86 -5.53 19.07
N LEU A 92 -2.79 -6.18 19.77
CA LEU A 92 -3.52 -7.35 19.28
C LEU A 92 -5.00 -7.01 19.19
N ILE A 93 -5.62 -7.26 18.03
CA ILE A 93 -7.03 -7.02 17.76
C ILE A 93 -7.67 -8.35 17.37
N GLY A 94 -8.82 -8.70 17.96
CA GLY A 94 -9.55 -9.90 17.59
C GLY A 94 -10.51 -10.37 18.68
N ASP A 95 -11.20 -11.50 18.44
CA ASP A 95 -12.14 -12.08 19.41
C ASP A 95 -11.50 -13.16 20.30
N GLY A 96 -10.32 -13.64 19.92
CA GLY A 96 -9.55 -14.64 20.68
C GLY A 96 -9.99 -16.07 20.45
N ASP A 97 -10.90 -16.34 19.52
CA ASP A 97 -11.38 -17.68 19.19
C ASP A 97 -10.52 -18.35 18.10
N SER A 98 -9.86 -17.54 17.25
CA SER A 98 -9.12 -18.01 16.08
C SER A 98 -7.62 -18.13 16.28
N ALA A 99 -6.98 -17.32 17.13
CA ALA A 99 -5.54 -17.46 17.43
C ALA A 99 -5.25 -18.68 18.31
N ALA A 100 -4.04 -19.26 18.16
CA ALA A 100 -3.64 -20.36 19.03
C ALA A 100 -3.72 -19.96 20.51
N PRO A 101 -4.37 -20.76 21.40
CA PRO A 101 -4.51 -20.39 22.81
C PRO A 101 -3.19 -20.07 23.50
N ALA A 102 -2.09 -20.77 23.13
CA ALA A 102 -0.75 -20.50 23.65
C ALA A 102 -0.21 -19.13 23.22
N ALA A 103 -0.46 -18.71 21.96
CA ALA A 103 -0.05 -17.40 21.45
C ALA A 103 -0.82 -16.28 22.17
N TRP A 104 -2.12 -16.45 22.39
CA TRP A 104 -2.94 -15.49 23.12
C TRP A 104 -2.51 -15.35 24.58
N GLN A 105 -2.18 -16.48 25.24
CA GLN A 105 -1.66 -16.49 26.60
C GLN A 105 -0.30 -15.77 26.67
N LEU A 106 0.60 -16.02 25.70
CA LEU A 106 1.90 -15.34 25.62
C LEU A 106 1.73 -13.83 25.41
N ALA A 107 0.74 -13.41 24.62
CA ALA A 107 0.45 -11.98 24.44
C ALA A 107 0.07 -11.32 25.76
N LYS A 108 -0.73 -11.99 26.61
CA LYS A 108 -1.09 -11.51 27.96
C LYS A 108 0.15 -11.44 28.87
N GLU A 109 0.98 -12.47 28.90
CA GLU A 109 2.22 -12.54 29.68
C GLU A 109 3.22 -11.45 29.28
N GLN A 110 3.31 -11.14 27.99
CA GLN A 110 4.13 -10.07 27.45
C GLN A 110 3.50 -8.67 27.58
N HIS A 111 2.31 -8.56 28.19
CA HIS A 111 1.58 -7.30 28.36
C HIS A 111 1.37 -6.57 27.03
N ILE A 112 1.06 -7.30 25.96
CA ILE A 112 0.65 -6.71 24.69
C ILE A 112 -0.76 -6.12 24.88
N PRO A 113 -1.02 -4.85 24.53
CA PRO A 113 -2.36 -4.28 24.54
C PRO A 113 -3.32 -5.10 23.67
N ILE A 114 -4.38 -5.65 24.26
CA ILE A 114 -5.37 -6.49 23.58
C ILE A 114 -6.67 -5.71 23.49
N GLU A 115 -7.18 -5.54 22.28
CA GLU A 115 -8.51 -5.02 22.02
C GLU A 115 -9.39 -6.19 21.57
N GLN A 116 -10.14 -6.73 22.53
CA GLN A 116 -10.99 -7.90 22.31
C GLN A 116 -12.39 -7.47 21.92
N PHE A 117 -12.92 -8.05 20.86
CA PHE A 117 -14.29 -7.81 20.36
C PHE A 117 -15.16 -9.07 20.56
N PRO A 118 -16.49 -8.92 20.63
CA PRO A 118 -17.39 -10.05 20.58
C PRO A 118 -17.26 -10.83 19.26
N VAL A 119 -17.49 -12.15 19.30
CA VAL A 119 -17.54 -12.99 18.08
C VAL A 119 -18.71 -12.55 17.19
N GLU A 120 -19.87 -12.26 17.80
CA GLU A 120 -21.06 -11.76 17.09
C GLU A 120 -20.91 -10.24 16.88
N LYS A 121 -20.43 -9.85 15.69
CA LYS A 121 -20.27 -8.46 15.27
C LYS A 121 -20.44 -8.33 13.74
N ASP A 122 -20.83 -7.16 13.27
CA ASP A 122 -21.06 -6.91 11.85
C ASP A 122 -19.73 -6.75 11.06
N ASP A 123 -18.68 -6.24 11.71
CA ASP A 123 -17.37 -6.02 11.09
C ASP A 123 -16.44 -7.22 11.30
N THR A 124 -15.64 -7.54 10.30
CA THR A 124 -14.51 -8.47 10.47
C THR A 124 -13.40 -7.83 11.30
N ASP A 125 -12.52 -8.64 11.93
CA ASP A 125 -11.39 -8.12 12.72
C ASP A 125 -10.42 -7.28 11.89
N THR A 126 -10.24 -7.61 10.61
CA THR A 126 -9.48 -6.78 9.67
C THR A 126 -10.13 -5.40 9.46
N GLN A 127 -11.46 -5.33 9.31
CA GLN A 127 -12.18 -4.05 9.18
C GLN A 127 -12.05 -3.20 10.45
N LEU A 128 -12.17 -3.83 11.61
CA LEU A 128 -11.96 -3.16 12.90
C LEU A 128 -10.53 -2.63 13.02
N ALA A 129 -9.53 -3.45 12.69
CA ALA A 129 -8.12 -3.03 12.71
C ALA A 129 -7.85 -1.83 11.79
N LEU A 130 -8.43 -1.81 10.59
CA LEU A 130 -8.32 -0.67 9.66
C LEU A 130 -8.98 0.60 10.22
N LYS A 131 -10.15 0.48 10.85
CA LYS A 131 -10.82 1.60 11.54
C LYS A 131 -9.96 2.14 12.68
N ARG A 132 -9.42 1.25 13.53
CA ARG A 132 -8.55 1.61 14.65
C ARG A 132 -7.24 2.25 14.19
N ALA A 133 -6.63 1.76 13.11
CA ALA A 133 -5.44 2.38 12.53
C ALA A 133 -5.74 3.83 12.08
N ARG A 134 -6.88 4.06 11.44
CA ARG A 134 -7.32 5.41 11.08
C ARG A 134 -7.56 6.30 12.29
N GLU A 135 -8.25 5.80 13.33
CA GLU A 135 -8.53 6.52 14.58
C GLU A 135 -7.24 6.84 15.35
N ALA A 136 -6.24 5.97 15.30
CA ALA A 136 -4.92 6.19 15.88
C ALA A 136 -4.07 7.21 15.09
N GLY A 137 -4.56 7.69 13.94
CA GLY A 137 -3.91 8.74 13.15
C GLY A 137 -2.93 8.22 12.09
N PHE A 138 -2.87 6.91 11.84
CA PHE A 138 -2.02 6.39 10.77
C PHE A 138 -2.53 6.88 9.41
N PRO A 139 -1.61 7.36 8.54
CA PRO A 139 -1.98 7.85 7.22
C PRO A 139 -2.30 6.73 6.24
N ALA A 140 -1.82 5.51 6.49
CA ALA A 140 -1.98 4.33 5.65
C ALA A 140 -1.79 3.04 6.43
N ALA A 141 -2.16 1.89 5.84
CA ALA A 141 -1.87 0.56 6.35
C ALA A 141 -1.17 -0.32 5.31
N ILE A 142 -0.16 -1.07 5.74
CA ILE A 142 0.38 -2.22 5.00
C ILE A 142 -0.25 -3.46 5.65
N VAL A 143 -0.93 -4.28 4.85
CA VAL A 143 -1.65 -5.46 5.36
C VAL A 143 -0.98 -6.70 4.82
N VAL A 144 -0.47 -7.54 5.71
CA VAL A 144 0.24 -8.78 5.38
C VAL A 144 -0.50 -9.99 5.93
N GLY A 145 -0.30 -11.16 5.31
CA GLY A 145 -1.12 -12.34 5.63
C GLY A 145 -2.51 -12.29 4.97
N THR A 146 -2.65 -11.56 3.86
CA THR A 146 -3.93 -11.38 3.16
C THR A 146 -4.20 -12.45 2.11
N PHE A 147 -3.16 -13.00 1.53
CA PHE A 147 -3.25 -13.97 0.44
C PHE A 147 -3.28 -15.41 0.96
N GLY A 148 -3.79 -16.31 0.13
CA GLY A 148 -3.92 -17.73 0.49
C GLY A 148 -5.00 -18.05 1.52
N GLY A 149 -5.04 -19.31 1.97
CA GLY A 149 -6.08 -19.77 2.90
C GLY A 149 -7.47 -19.86 2.27
N ARG A 150 -8.51 -19.58 3.05
CA ARG A 150 -9.90 -19.58 2.58
C ARG A 150 -10.15 -18.39 1.63
N PHE A 151 -10.67 -18.66 0.46
CA PHE A 151 -10.94 -17.66 -0.58
C PHE A 151 -11.90 -16.54 -0.12
N ASP A 152 -12.95 -16.89 0.63
CA ASP A 152 -13.92 -15.92 1.15
C ASP A 152 -13.26 -14.91 2.12
N HIS A 153 -12.35 -15.36 2.98
CA HIS A 153 -11.57 -14.49 3.87
C HIS A 153 -10.59 -13.61 3.09
N ALA A 154 -9.88 -14.18 2.12
CA ALA A 154 -8.97 -13.41 1.27
C ALA A 154 -9.73 -12.33 0.48
N LEU A 155 -10.86 -12.68 -0.15
CA LEU A 155 -11.70 -11.74 -0.90
C LEU A 155 -12.26 -10.64 0.01
N SER A 156 -12.75 -11.00 1.22
CA SER A 156 -13.25 -10.04 2.22
C SER A 156 -12.14 -9.07 2.63
N THR A 157 -10.94 -9.55 2.93
CA THR A 157 -9.80 -8.73 3.32
C THR A 157 -9.38 -7.78 2.19
N VAL A 158 -9.24 -8.29 0.97
CA VAL A 158 -8.89 -7.47 -0.22
C VAL A 158 -9.94 -6.38 -0.45
N THR A 159 -11.23 -6.74 -0.39
CA THR A 159 -12.33 -5.77 -0.58
C THR A 159 -12.36 -4.74 0.55
N SER A 160 -12.17 -5.17 1.80
CA SER A 160 -12.10 -4.27 2.95
C SER A 160 -10.97 -3.26 2.82
N CYS A 161 -9.80 -3.68 2.34
CA CYS A 161 -8.65 -2.81 2.09
C CYS A 161 -8.88 -1.85 0.91
N ALA A 162 -9.53 -2.31 -0.17
CA ALA A 162 -9.84 -1.48 -1.33
C ALA A 162 -10.73 -0.28 -0.97
N PHE A 163 -11.68 -0.49 -0.06
CA PHE A 163 -12.67 0.52 0.38
C PHE A 163 -12.42 1.04 1.80
N ALA A 164 -11.26 0.77 2.37
CA ALA A 164 -10.89 1.22 3.70
C ALA A 164 -10.89 2.76 3.84
N PRO A 165 -11.08 3.29 5.07
CA PRO A 165 -11.05 4.72 5.34
C PRO A 165 -9.65 5.34 5.25
N LEU A 166 -8.62 4.52 5.04
CA LEU A 166 -7.22 4.91 4.80
C LEU A 166 -6.65 4.10 3.64
N PRO A 167 -5.65 4.64 2.91
CA PRO A 167 -4.96 3.91 1.85
C PRO A 167 -4.35 2.61 2.38
N CYS A 168 -4.48 1.52 1.61
CA CYS A 168 -3.94 0.21 1.95
C CYS A 168 -3.01 -0.32 0.85
N LEU A 169 -1.99 -1.07 1.27
CA LEU A 169 -1.15 -1.91 0.42
C LEU A 169 -1.15 -3.32 1.02
N LEU A 170 -1.47 -4.31 0.23
CA LEU A 170 -1.39 -5.71 0.62
C LEU A 170 -0.10 -6.29 0.06
N ALA A 171 0.68 -7.01 0.87
CA ALA A 171 1.94 -7.59 0.41
C ALA A 171 2.38 -8.79 1.25
N ASP A 172 3.13 -9.67 0.62
CA ASP A 172 4.03 -10.65 1.22
C ASP A 172 5.23 -10.86 0.26
N GLU A 173 6.09 -11.83 0.49
CA GLU A 173 7.25 -12.12 -0.35
C GLU A 173 6.90 -12.63 -1.75
N ARG A 174 5.64 -13.02 -1.97
CA ARG A 174 5.17 -13.62 -3.23
C ARG A 174 4.33 -12.67 -4.05
N GLU A 175 3.53 -11.85 -3.39
CA GLU A 175 2.47 -11.07 -4.01
C GLU A 175 2.40 -9.66 -3.42
N ALA A 176 1.91 -8.70 -4.22
CA ALA A 176 1.54 -7.39 -3.73
C ALA A 176 0.35 -6.83 -4.50
N LEU A 177 -0.52 -6.08 -3.81
CA LEU A 177 -1.67 -5.39 -4.40
C LEU A 177 -1.75 -3.96 -3.86
N ALA A 178 -1.50 -2.99 -4.74
CA ALA A 178 -1.67 -1.58 -4.48
C ALA A 178 -2.97 -1.06 -5.11
N PHE A 179 -3.64 -0.14 -4.45
CA PHE A 179 -4.85 0.49 -4.98
C PHE A 179 -4.54 1.89 -5.48
N VAL A 180 -5.02 2.21 -6.70
CA VAL A 180 -4.89 3.52 -7.35
C VAL A 180 -6.29 4.08 -7.57
N ARG A 181 -6.50 5.32 -7.15
CA ARG A 181 -7.78 6.03 -7.26
C ARG A 181 -7.76 7.02 -8.41
N GLY A 182 -8.93 7.43 -8.88
CA GLY A 182 -9.06 8.45 -9.91
C GLY A 182 -8.29 9.72 -9.58
N GLY A 183 -7.52 10.24 -10.54
CA GLY A 183 -6.62 11.38 -10.41
C GLY A 183 -5.21 11.03 -9.89
N GLU A 184 -4.93 9.78 -9.53
CA GLU A 184 -3.64 9.37 -9.00
C GLU A 184 -2.72 8.79 -10.07
N THR A 185 -1.42 8.90 -9.82
CA THR A 185 -0.34 8.26 -10.60
C THR A 185 0.61 7.54 -9.65
N LEU A 186 0.83 6.26 -9.88
CA LEU A 186 1.71 5.40 -9.10
C LEU A 186 2.87 4.91 -9.98
N ARG A 187 4.10 5.13 -9.51
CA ARG A 187 5.30 4.52 -10.08
C ARG A 187 5.77 3.39 -9.19
N CYS A 188 6.02 2.23 -9.80
CA CYS A 188 6.47 1.02 -9.13
C CYS A 188 7.83 0.61 -9.67
N CYS A 189 8.76 0.31 -8.74
CA CYS A 189 10.10 -0.20 -9.06
C CYS A 189 10.27 -1.53 -8.31
N PRO A 190 9.93 -2.67 -8.93
CA PRO A 190 10.20 -3.98 -8.35
C PRO A 190 11.71 -4.22 -8.24
N ALA A 191 12.16 -4.87 -7.15
CA ALA A 191 13.56 -5.25 -6.97
C ALA A 191 13.96 -6.37 -7.95
N GLU A 192 13.01 -7.25 -8.24
CA GLU A 192 13.12 -8.31 -9.25
C GLU A 192 11.89 -8.24 -10.16
N ALA A 193 12.05 -8.65 -11.42
CA ALA A 193 10.93 -8.68 -12.35
C ALA A 193 9.83 -9.64 -11.85
N PRO A 194 8.59 -9.17 -11.66
CA PRO A 194 7.48 -10.05 -11.30
C PRO A 194 7.14 -10.99 -12.46
N LYS A 195 6.66 -12.18 -12.14
CA LYS A 195 6.16 -13.15 -13.13
C LYS A 195 4.90 -12.65 -13.84
N ALA A 196 4.07 -11.92 -13.11
CA ALA A 196 2.83 -11.36 -13.65
C ALA A 196 2.50 -10.02 -13.01
N ILE A 197 1.90 -9.13 -13.81
CA ILE A 197 1.34 -7.85 -13.42
C ILE A 197 -0.09 -7.81 -13.92
N SER A 198 -1.05 -7.53 -13.03
CA SER A 198 -2.46 -7.51 -13.38
C SER A 198 -3.13 -6.24 -12.91
N LEU A 199 -4.11 -5.76 -13.68
CA LEU A 199 -4.97 -4.64 -13.32
C LEU A 199 -6.35 -5.17 -12.97
N LEU A 200 -6.79 -4.90 -11.74
CA LEU A 200 -8.02 -5.42 -11.15
C LEU A 200 -8.99 -4.27 -10.85
N PRO A 201 -10.04 -4.03 -11.66
CA PRO A 201 -11.04 -3.01 -11.38
C PRO A 201 -11.88 -3.36 -10.15
N PHE A 202 -11.92 -2.47 -9.16
CA PHE A 202 -12.76 -2.56 -7.95
C PHE A 202 -14.04 -1.72 -8.05
N THR A 203 -14.14 -0.83 -9.05
CA THR A 203 -15.37 -0.15 -9.45
C THR A 203 -15.88 -0.73 -10.77
N PRO A 204 -17.17 -0.59 -11.09
CA PRO A 204 -17.73 -1.13 -12.34
C PRO A 204 -16.94 -0.74 -13.58
N ARG A 205 -16.39 0.49 -13.61
CA ARG A 205 -15.52 1.03 -14.66
C ARG A 205 -14.35 1.80 -14.06
N CYS A 206 -13.21 1.71 -14.73
CA CYS A 206 -12.00 2.49 -14.50
C CYS A 206 -11.63 3.15 -15.84
N GLU A 207 -11.58 4.47 -15.90
CA GLU A 207 -11.41 5.24 -17.15
C GLU A 207 -10.10 6.04 -17.11
N GLY A 208 -9.56 6.35 -18.30
CA GLY A 208 -8.28 7.07 -18.42
C GLY A 208 -7.12 6.27 -17.87
N VAL A 209 -7.15 4.95 -18.04
CA VAL A 209 -6.08 4.05 -17.56
C VAL A 209 -4.90 4.15 -18.50
N ASN A 210 -3.75 4.62 -17.99
CA ASN A 210 -2.49 4.61 -18.69
C ASN A 210 -1.49 3.73 -17.92
N LEU A 211 -0.89 2.75 -18.61
CA LEU A 211 0.12 1.84 -18.07
C LEU A 211 1.34 1.86 -18.98
N ALA A 212 2.49 2.24 -18.45
CA ALA A 212 3.74 2.30 -19.18
C ALA A 212 4.83 1.46 -18.47
N GLY A 213 5.82 1.00 -19.22
CA GLY A 213 6.93 0.16 -18.72
C GLY A 213 6.56 -1.31 -18.63
N THR A 214 5.48 -1.72 -19.28
CA THR A 214 5.01 -3.12 -19.39
C THR A 214 4.98 -3.55 -20.87
N HIS A 215 5.03 -4.85 -21.11
CA HIS A 215 5.04 -5.43 -22.46
C HIS A 215 3.75 -5.08 -23.25
N TRP A 216 2.59 -5.05 -22.60
CA TRP A 216 1.34 -4.57 -23.17
C TRP A 216 0.94 -3.26 -22.47
N PRO A 217 1.41 -2.10 -23.00
CA PRO A 217 1.08 -0.80 -22.41
C PRO A 217 -0.40 -0.45 -22.69
N LEU A 218 -0.95 0.44 -21.87
CA LEU A 218 -2.28 1.00 -22.07
C LEU A 218 -2.19 2.51 -22.22
N ALA A 219 -3.01 3.08 -23.11
CA ALA A 219 -3.16 4.51 -23.31
C ALA A 219 -4.65 4.87 -23.31
N ASP A 220 -5.06 5.70 -22.36
CA ASP A 220 -6.45 6.19 -22.18
C ASP A 220 -7.49 5.06 -22.24
N ALA A 221 -7.16 3.90 -21.67
CA ALA A 221 -8.00 2.71 -21.74
C ALA A 221 -9.14 2.76 -20.72
N THR A 222 -10.24 2.07 -21.04
CA THR A 222 -11.31 1.76 -20.10
C THR A 222 -11.24 0.28 -19.72
N LEU A 223 -11.19 0.01 -18.41
CA LEU A 223 -11.28 -1.33 -17.84
C LEU A 223 -12.59 -1.50 -17.09
N GLU A 224 -13.23 -2.66 -17.25
CA GLU A 224 -14.52 -2.97 -16.62
C GLU A 224 -14.39 -4.18 -15.71
N ALA A 225 -14.94 -4.12 -14.49
CA ALA A 225 -14.92 -5.21 -13.51
C ALA A 225 -15.58 -6.51 -14.05
N ARG A 226 -16.61 -6.37 -14.91
CA ARG A 226 -17.29 -7.51 -15.56
C ARG A 226 -16.44 -8.21 -16.65
N ASN A 227 -15.29 -7.59 -17.06
CA ASN A 227 -14.45 -8.10 -18.14
C ASN A 227 -12.97 -7.84 -17.81
N MET A 228 -12.43 -8.63 -16.88
CA MET A 228 -11.05 -8.52 -16.41
C MET A 228 -10.07 -9.11 -17.45
N ARG A 229 -9.66 -8.30 -18.41
CA ARG A 229 -8.77 -8.69 -19.51
C ARG A 229 -7.33 -8.16 -19.38
N ALA A 230 -7.05 -7.27 -18.45
CA ALA A 230 -5.71 -6.71 -18.22
C ALA A 230 -4.96 -7.48 -17.13
N ILE A 231 -4.86 -8.80 -17.30
CA ILE A 231 -4.17 -9.71 -16.38
C ILE A 231 -2.93 -10.32 -17.04
N SER A 232 -1.99 -10.77 -16.22
CA SER A 232 -0.76 -11.49 -16.64
C SER A 232 0.14 -10.71 -17.61
N ASN A 233 0.20 -9.38 -17.48
CA ASN A 233 1.21 -8.55 -18.14
C ASN A 233 2.59 -8.79 -17.48
N VAL A 234 3.66 -8.34 -18.11
CA VAL A 234 5.03 -8.41 -17.59
C VAL A 234 5.72 -7.07 -17.79
N LEU A 235 6.86 -6.85 -17.15
CA LEU A 235 7.68 -5.68 -17.45
C LEU A 235 8.16 -5.72 -18.92
N GLU A 236 8.28 -4.57 -19.52
CA GLU A 236 8.94 -4.42 -20.81
C GLU A 236 10.40 -4.83 -20.71
N THR A 237 10.95 -5.44 -21.74
CA THR A 237 12.34 -5.90 -21.77
C THR A 237 13.29 -4.75 -21.50
N GLY A 238 14.12 -4.89 -20.47
CA GLY A 238 15.06 -3.86 -20.03
C GLY A 238 14.45 -2.79 -19.11
N SER A 239 13.13 -2.80 -18.87
CA SER A 239 12.51 -1.90 -17.90
C SER A 239 12.67 -2.43 -16.47
N THR A 240 12.98 -1.52 -15.53
CA THR A 240 13.04 -1.79 -14.09
C THR A 240 11.90 -1.12 -13.32
N SER A 241 10.98 -0.47 -14.03
CA SER A 241 9.86 0.23 -13.42
C SER A 241 8.67 0.31 -14.35
N LEU A 242 7.50 0.48 -13.76
CA LEU A 242 6.28 0.78 -14.48
C LEU A 242 5.59 2.00 -13.85
N THR A 243 4.71 2.64 -14.62
CA THR A 243 3.87 3.74 -14.14
C THR A 243 2.43 3.47 -14.54
N LEU A 244 1.52 3.58 -13.55
CA LEU A 244 0.09 3.47 -13.71
C LEU A 244 -0.56 4.80 -13.34
N SER A 245 -1.42 5.34 -14.20
CA SER A 245 -2.31 6.44 -13.86
C SER A 245 -3.76 6.12 -14.20
N LEU A 246 -4.68 6.76 -13.50
CA LEU A 246 -6.12 6.52 -13.55
C LEU A 246 -6.86 7.86 -13.49
N ALA A 247 -7.79 8.12 -14.42
CA ALA A 247 -8.61 9.33 -14.38
C ALA A 247 -9.83 9.18 -13.46
N SER A 248 -10.51 8.03 -13.50
CA SER A 248 -11.67 7.75 -12.63
C SER A 248 -11.77 6.28 -12.26
N GLY A 249 -12.37 5.99 -11.10
CA GLY A 249 -12.57 4.66 -10.57
C GLY A 249 -11.58 4.27 -9.46
N LEU A 250 -11.54 2.98 -9.14
CA LEU A 250 -10.60 2.35 -8.21
C LEU A 250 -10.01 1.11 -8.88
N LEU A 251 -8.70 1.09 -9.05
CA LEU A 251 -7.97 0.05 -9.77
C LEU A 251 -6.90 -0.56 -8.86
N GLY A 252 -6.89 -1.88 -8.75
CA GLY A 252 -5.81 -2.63 -8.12
C GLY A 252 -4.67 -2.90 -9.11
N LEU A 253 -3.44 -2.62 -8.71
CA LEU A 253 -2.22 -3.03 -9.39
C LEU A 253 -1.61 -4.19 -8.62
N TYR A 254 -1.70 -5.38 -9.19
CA TYR A 254 -1.32 -6.63 -8.56
C TYR A 254 -0.07 -7.22 -9.18
N PHE A 255 0.84 -7.67 -8.34
CA PHE A 255 2.11 -8.28 -8.71
C PHE A 255 2.21 -9.70 -8.16
N VAL A 256 2.79 -10.61 -8.95
CA VAL A 256 3.14 -11.97 -8.53
C VAL A 256 4.62 -12.22 -8.84
N TRP A 257 5.41 -12.62 -7.85
CA TRP A 257 6.80 -13.04 -7.98
C TRP A 257 6.94 -14.56 -7.87
N ARG A 258 6.15 -15.17 -6.97
CA ARG A 258 6.17 -16.60 -6.70
C ARG A 258 4.73 -17.12 -6.56
N GLU A 259 4.49 -18.34 -7.02
CA GLU A 259 3.23 -19.07 -6.83
C GLU A 259 3.28 -19.95 -5.58
#